data_c91e09b32ac5902455ee87bdb613295f
#
_entry.id   c91e09b32ac5902455ee87bdb613295f
#
_cell.length_a   1.000
_cell.length_b   1.000
_cell.length_c   1.000
_cell.angle_alpha   90.00
_cell.angle_beta   90.00
_cell.angle_gamma   90.00
#
_symmetry.space_group_name_H-M   'P 1'
#
loop_
_entity.id
_entity.type
_entity.pdbx_description
1 polymer ?
#
loop_
_entity_poly.entity_id
_entity_poly.type
_entity_poly.pdbx_seq_one_letter_code
_entity_poly.pdbx_strand_id
1 'polypeptide(L)'
;MSYDRTRRISEEIRKVVGNMLLEGEIKDTKIRNSKGLISVTSVEVVRDLKYAYIYISVLGDNPETILDGLKRASGYIRKEVGRQVDLRYTPEIIFRLDRSIENGVEMSKMISELNQNSTEE
;
A
#
# COMPACT_ATOMS: atom_id res chain seq x y z
N MET A 1 -19.85 6.61 14.06
CA MET A 1 -19.32 7.04 12.76
C MET A 1 -19.86 6.16 11.67
N SER A 2 -20.25 6.72 10.56
CA SER A 2 -20.81 5.94 9.49
C SER A 2 -19.71 5.25 8.69
N TYR A 3 -20.03 4.08 8.20
CA TYR A 3 -19.19 3.32 7.29
C TYR A 3 -18.81 4.14 6.04
N ASP A 4 -19.76 4.94 5.53
CA ASP A 4 -19.56 5.77 4.35
C ASP A 4 -18.50 6.84 4.55
N ARG A 5 -18.45 7.44 5.73
CA ARG A 5 -17.44 8.44 6.06
C ARG A 5 -16.05 7.82 6.12
N THR A 6 -15.93 6.67 6.77
CA THR A 6 -14.66 5.95 6.87
C THR A 6 -14.17 5.53 5.50
N ARG A 7 -15.06 5.04 4.65
CA ARG A 7 -14.74 4.66 3.28
C ARG A 7 -14.26 5.85 2.46
N ARG A 8 -14.95 6.98 2.57
CA ARG A 8 -14.57 8.20 1.86
C ARG A 8 -13.17 8.66 2.26
N ILE A 9 -12.89 8.67 3.56
CA ILE A 9 -11.59 9.08 4.08
C ILE A 9 -10.50 8.12 3.58
N SER A 10 -10.76 6.82 3.60
CA SER A 10 -9.84 5.82 3.08
C SER A 10 -9.50 6.07 1.61
N GLU A 11 -10.51 6.39 0.80
CA GLU A 11 -10.33 6.68 -0.62
C GLU A 11 -9.53 7.97 -0.83
N GLU A 12 -9.78 9.00 -0.02
CA GLU A 12 -9.04 10.25 -0.11
C GLU A 12 -7.57 10.05 0.25
N ILE A 13 -7.29 9.28 1.32
CA ILE A 13 -5.91 8.97 1.72
C ILE A 13 -5.22 8.16 0.61
N ARG A 14 -5.92 7.20 0.04
CA ARG A 14 -5.38 6.39 -1.05
C ARG A 14 -4.95 7.26 -2.23
N LYS A 15 -5.77 8.23 -2.60
CA LYS A 15 -5.44 9.16 -3.69
C LYS A 15 -4.22 10.01 -3.37
N VAL A 16 -4.14 10.54 -2.16
CA VAL A 16 -3.01 11.37 -1.74
C VAL A 16 -1.71 10.58 -1.81
N VAL A 17 -1.67 9.40 -1.18
CA VAL A 17 -0.46 8.59 -1.13
C VAL A 17 -0.11 8.06 -2.52
N GLY A 18 -1.10 7.63 -3.28
CA GLY A 18 -0.89 7.15 -4.65
C GLY A 18 -0.27 8.22 -5.53
N ASN A 19 -0.76 9.45 -5.44
CA ASN A 19 -0.21 10.58 -6.18
C ASN A 19 1.21 10.92 -5.74
N MET A 20 1.50 10.84 -4.44
CA MET A 20 2.86 11.07 -3.93
C MET A 20 3.85 10.07 -4.53
N LEU A 21 3.46 8.81 -4.62
CA LEU A 21 4.30 7.79 -5.24
C LEU A 21 4.46 8.03 -6.74
N LEU A 22 3.37 8.36 -7.42
CA LEU A 22 3.38 8.58 -8.86
C LEU A 22 4.22 9.79 -9.26
N GLU A 23 4.14 10.85 -8.49
CA GLU A 23 4.84 12.11 -8.77
C GLU A 23 6.26 12.16 -8.20
N GLY A 24 6.69 11.11 -7.51
CA GLY A 24 8.04 11.04 -6.95
C GLY A 24 8.28 11.99 -5.79
N GLU A 25 7.25 12.31 -5.04
CA GLU A 25 7.35 13.25 -3.91
C GLU A 25 8.02 12.64 -2.68
N ILE A 26 8.08 11.32 -2.60
CA ILE A 26 8.70 10.62 -1.48
C ILE A 26 10.19 10.55 -1.72
N LYS A 27 10.96 11.26 -0.90
CA LYS A 27 12.40 11.46 -1.12
C LYS A 27 13.32 10.42 -0.47
N ASP A 28 12.75 9.38 0.12
CA ASP A 28 13.57 8.30 0.66
C ASP A 28 14.40 7.66 -0.47
N THR A 29 15.67 7.39 -0.20
CA THR A 29 16.61 6.88 -1.19
C THR A 29 16.14 5.57 -1.81
N LYS A 30 15.61 4.65 -1.00
CA LYS A 30 15.13 3.37 -1.49
C LYS A 30 13.92 3.53 -2.41
N ILE A 31 13.04 4.45 -2.06
CA ILE A 31 11.85 4.74 -2.88
C ILE A 31 12.26 5.42 -4.19
N ARG A 32 13.10 6.44 -4.11
CA ARG A 32 13.53 7.21 -5.29
C ARG A 32 14.31 6.37 -6.28
N ASN A 33 15.13 5.45 -5.80
CA ASN A 33 16.00 4.63 -6.64
C ASN A 33 15.32 3.35 -7.09
N SER A 34 14.08 3.11 -6.67
CA SER A 34 13.36 1.92 -7.10
C SER A 34 13.09 1.95 -8.59
N LYS A 35 13.37 0.84 -9.25
CA LYS A 35 13.04 0.64 -10.67
C LYS A 35 11.75 -0.14 -10.83
N GLY A 36 11.16 -0.53 -9.72
CA GLY A 36 9.91 -1.28 -9.70
C GLY A 36 8.69 -0.39 -9.73
N LEU A 37 7.55 -1.01 -9.88
CA LEU A 37 6.26 -0.35 -9.79
C LEU A 37 5.74 -0.47 -8.36
N ILE A 38 5.53 0.66 -7.71
CA ILE A 38 4.99 0.73 -6.36
C ILE A 38 3.58 1.31 -6.46
N SER A 39 2.59 0.58 -5.96
CA SER A 39 1.21 1.06 -6.00
C SER A 39 0.49 0.82 -4.68
N VAL A 40 -0.46 1.71 -4.38
CA VAL A 40 -1.34 1.57 -3.23
C VAL A 40 -2.54 0.74 -3.67
N THR A 41 -2.72 -0.42 -3.08
CA THR A 41 -3.82 -1.31 -3.44
C THR A 41 -5.07 -1.03 -2.63
N SER A 42 -4.91 -0.68 -1.36
CA SER A 42 -6.05 -0.33 -0.52
C SER A 42 -5.59 0.47 0.70
N VAL A 43 -6.54 1.15 1.33
CA VAL A 43 -6.35 1.84 2.59
C VAL A 43 -7.49 1.45 3.52
N GLU A 44 -7.16 1.08 4.74
CA GLU A 44 -8.14 0.74 5.77
C GLU A 44 -7.94 1.66 6.97
N VAL A 45 -8.94 2.47 7.25
CA VAL A 45 -8.93 3.38 8.41
C VAL A 45 -9.73 2.73 9.53
N VAL A 46 -9.13 2.60 10.71
CA VAL A 46 -9.69 1.86 11.83
C VAL A 46 -9.61 2.66 13.12
N ARG A 47 -10.31 2.16 14.14
CA ARG A 47 -10.29 2.67 15.53
C ARG A 47 -10.61 4.16 15.60
N ASP A 48 -11.76 4.54 15.07
CA ASP A 48 -12.23 5.93 15.07
C ASP A 48 -11.23 6.88 14.40
N LEU A 49 -10.65 6.43 13.29
CA LEU A 49 -9.70 7.21 12.49
C LEU A 49 -8.34 7.40 13.16
N LYS A 50 -7.97 6.54 14.09
CA LYS A 50 -6.66 6.63 14.74
C LYS A 50 -5.54 6.06 13.89
N TYR A 51 -5.84 5.02 13.11
CA TYR A 51 -4.85 4.32 12.28
C TYR A 51 -5.34 4.20 10.85
N ALA A 52 -4.42 4.40 9.91
CA ALA A 52 -4.65 4.15 8.50
C ALA A 52 -3.63 3.11 8.03
N TYR A 53 -4.10 1.92 7.73
CA TYR A 53 -3.26 0.87 7.14
C TYR A 53 -3.24 1.06 5.65
N ILE A 54 -2.06 1.30 5.11
CA ILE A 54 -1.89 1.50 3.68
C ILE A 54 -1.21 0.27 3.11
N TYR A 55 -1.95 -0.46 2.28
CA TYR A 55 -1.46 -1.69 1.65
C TYR A 55 -0.83 -1.35 0.32
N ILE A 56 0.39 -1.81 0.12
CA ILE A 56 1.15 -1.52 -1.10
C ILE A 56 1.53 -2.82 -1.81
N SER A 57 1.63 -2.72 -3.13
CA SER A 57 2.14 -3.78 -3.99
C SER A 57 3.42 -3.27 -4.66
N VAL A 58 4.44 -4.12 -4.71
CA VAL A 58 5.72 -3.78 -5.34
C VAL A 58 6.03 -4.85 -6.37
N LEU A 59 6.22 -4.42 -7.61
CA LEU A 59 6.61 -5.30 -8.71
C LEU A 59 7.94 -4.82 -9.28
N GLY A 60 8.88 -5.73 -9.47
CA GLY A 60 10.15 -5.40 -10.09
C GLY A 60 11.22 -4.88 -9.14
N ASP A 61 10.98 -4.96 -7.84
CA ASP A 61 11.95 -4.59 -6.81
C ASP A 61 11.68 -5.40 -5.56
N ASN A 62 12.55 -5.28 -4.57
CA ASN A 62 12.40 -5.99 -3.29
C ASN A 62 11.33 -5.31 -2.45
N PRO A 63 10.19 -5.99 -2.19
CA PRO A 63 9.09 -5.38 -1.42
C PRO A 63 9.49 -4.94 -0.02
N GLU A 64 10.33 -5.72 0.66
CA GLU A 64 10.73 -5.40 2.04
C GLU A 64 11.56 -4.13 2.09
N THR A 65 12.45 -3.93 1.12
CA THR A 65 13.28 -2.73 1.01
C THR A 65 12.40 -1.50 0.80
N ILE A 66 11.41 -1.61 -0.08
CA ILE A 66 10.47 -0.53 -0.37
C ILE A 66 9.61 -0.24 0.86
N LEU A 67 9.14 -1.29 1.53
CA LEU A 67 8.36 -1.13 2.76
C LEU A 67 9.13 -0.35 3.82
N ASP A 68 10.40 -0.68 4.02
CA ASP A 68 11.26 0.02 4.97
C ASP A 68 11.39 1.51 4.60
N GLY A 69 11.56 1.80 3.32
CA GLY A 69 11.61 3.17 2.82
C GLY A 69 10.34 3.95 3.12
N LEU A 70 9.19 3.33 2.90
CA LEU A 70 7.90 3.95 3.20
C LEU A 70 7.71 4.17 4.69
N LYS A 71 8.15 3.24 5.52
CA LYS A 71 8.11 3.41 6.98
C LYS A 71 8.94 4.60 7.42
N ARG A 72 10.13 4.78 6.85
CA ARG A 72 10.97 5.95 7.13
C ARG A 72 10.30 7.25 6.71
N ALA A 73 9.54 7.21 5.62
CA ALA A 73 8.86 8.39 5.08
C ALA A 73 7.46 8.61 5.69
N SER A 74 7.01 7.75 6.60
CA SER A 74 5.64 7.80 7.11
C SER A 74 5.26 9.11 7.77
N GLY A 75 6.20 9.75 8.46
CA GLY A 75 5.97 11.05 9.09
C GLY A 75 5.67 12.14 8.06
N TYR A 76 6.45 12.19 6.99
CA TYR A 76 6.23 13.12 5.90
C TYR A 76 4.90 12.84 5.19
N ILE A 77 4.61 11.57 4.94
CA ILE A 77 3.36 11.16 4.28
C ILE A 77 2.17 11.54 5.15
N ARG A 78 2.26 11.30 6.46
CA ARG A 78 1.20 11.69 7.40
C ARG A 78 0.94 13.19 7.35
N LYS A 79 1.99 13.98 7.30
CA LYS A 79 1.89 15.44 7.21
C LYS A 79 1.15 15.86 5.94
N GLU A 80 1.50 15.26 4.81
CA GLU A 80 0.84 15.56 3.54
C GLU A 80 -0.63 15.12 3.53
N VAL A 81 -0.92 13.96 4.11
CA VAL A 81 -2.31 13.51 4.26
C VAL A 81 -3.10 14.51 5.09
N GLY A 82 -2.53 14.97 6.21
CA GLY A 82 -3.18 15.96 7.07
C GLY A 82 -3.41 17.30 6.38
N ARG A 83 -2.54 17.66 5.45
CA ARG A 83 -2.68 18.91 4.68
C ARG A 83 -3.77 18.81 3.62
N GLN A 84 -3.92 17.66 3.00
CA GLN A 84 -4.80 17.48 1.84
C GLN A 84 -6.16 16.88 2.16
N VAL A 85 -6.25 16.11 3.23
CA VAL A 85 -7.51 15.50 3.64
C VAL A 85 -8.05 16.25 4.84
N ASP A 86 -9.30 16.70 4.74
CA ASP A 86 -9.93 17.48 5.80
C ASP A 86 -10.33 16.57 6.95
N LEU A 87 -9.45 16.48 7.95
CA LEU A 87 -9.64 15.65 9.14
C LEU A 87 -9.27 16.46 10.37
N ARG A 88 -10.05 16.23 11.45
CA ARG A 88 -9.74 16.84 12.75
C ARG A 88 -8.38 16.37 13.28
N TYR A 89 -8.12 15.08 13.15
CA TYR A 89 -6.85 14.46 13.52
C TYR A 89 -6.42 13.55 12.40
N THR A 90 -5.15 13.66 12.00
CA THR A 90 -4.61 12.78 10.97
C THR A 90 -4.28 11.42 11.58
N PRO A 91 -4.76 10.32 10.99
CA PRO A 91 -4.44 8.99 11.49
C PRO A 91 -2.93 8.71 11.40
N GLU A 92 -2.47 7.83 12.26
CA GLU A 92 -1.12 7.30 12.14
C GLU A 92 -1.06 6.41 10.89
N ILE A 93 -0.05 6.62 10.07
CA ILE A 93 0.11 5.89 8.82
C ILE A 93 0.95 4.64 9.07
N ILE A 94 0.41 3.49 8.73
CA ILE A 94 1.08 2.20 8.87
C ILE A 94 1.08 1.50 7.51
N PHE A 95 2.26 1.29 6.96
CA PHE A 95 2.40 0.61 5.67
C PHE A 95 2.50 -0.89 5.86
N ARG A 96 1.81 -1.63 5.01
CA ARG A 96 1.86 -3.08 4.96
C ARG A 96 1.91 -3.54 3.52
N LEU A 97 2.56 -4.66 3.29
CA LEU A 97 2.57 -5.27 1.96
C LEU A 97 1.24 -5.96 1.71
N ASP A 98 0.67 -5.68 0.55
CA ASP A 98 -0.50 -6.41 0.09
C ASP A 98 -0.01 -7.64 -0.67
N ARG A 99 -0.14 -8.79 -0.04
CA ARG A 99 0.30 -10.05 -0.61
C ARG A 99 -0.81 -10.80 -1.33
N SER A 100 -1.98 -10.19 -1.46
CA SER A 100 -3.12 -10.85 -2.11
C SER A 100 -2.82 -11.14 -3.59
N ILE A 101 -2.20 -10.21 -4.30
CA ILE A 101 -1.81 -10.41 -5.70
C ILE A 101 -0.71 -11.45 -5.79
N GLU A 102 0.31 -11.33 -4.94
CA GLU A 102 1.42 -12.27 -4.88
C GLU A 102 0.93 -13.68 -4.53
N ASN A 103 0.09 -13.79 -3.52
CA ASN A 103 -0.51 -15.07 -3.12
C ASN A 103 -1.38 -15.64 -4.23
N GLY A 104 -2.11 -14.80 -4.93
CA GLY A 104 -2.93 -15.22 -6.07
C GLY A 104 -2.08 -15.80 -7.18
N VAL A 105 -0.97 -15.16 -7.50
CA VAL A 105 -0.04 -15.65 -8.51
C VAL A 105 0.58 -16.99 -8.09
N GLU A 106 1.01 -17.09 -6.85
CA GLU A 106 1.57 -18.34 -6.31
C GLU A 106 0.54 -19.47 -6.32
N MET A 107 -0.70 -19.18 -5.91
CA MET A 107 -1.77 -20.16 -5.95
C MET A 107 -2.06 -20.63 -7.37
N SER A 108 -2.10 -19.73 -8.32
CA SER A 108 -2.29 -20.06 -9.72
C SER A 108 -1.15 -20.93 -10.24
N LYS A 109 0.07 -20.63 -9.86
CA LYS A 109 1.24 -21.43 -10.19
C LYS A 109 1.15 -22.83 -9.61
N MET A 110 0.80 -22.94 -8.34
CA MET A 110 0.65 -24.21 -7.65
C MET A 110 -0.45 -25.06 -8.29
N ILE A 111 -1.56 -24.45 -8.63
CA ILE A 111 -2.67 -25.14 -9.31
C ILE A 111 -2.23 -25.62 -10.69
N SER A 112 -1.51 -24.81 -11.44
CA SER A 112 -0.96 -25.18 -12.72
C SER A 112 0.01 -26.36 -12.60
N GLU A 113 0.89 -26.33 -11.64
CA GLU A 113 1.84 -27.40 -11.38
C GLU A 113 1.14 -28.69 -10.99
N LEU A 114 0.13 -28.59 -10.15
CA LEU A 114 -0.67 -29.76 -9.75
C LEU A 114 -1.42 -30.36 -10.95
N ASN A 115 -1.98 -29.50 -11.79
CA ASN A 115 -2.70 -29.94 -12.98
C ASN A 115 -1.75 -30.61 -13.97
N GLN A 116 -0.54 -30.05 -14.14
CA GLN A 116 0.49 -30.64 -14.99
C GLN A 116 0.90 -32.02 -14.45
N ASN A 117 1.14 -32.10 -13.18
CA ASN A 117 1.50 -33.36 -12.53
C ASN A 117 0.39 -34.41 -12.68
N SER A 118 -0.86 -33.99 -12.52
CA SER A 118 -2.02 -34.87 -12.72
C SER A 118 -2.11 -35.33 -14.16
N THR A 119 -1.77 -34.47 -15.11
CA THR A 119 -1.79 -34.80 -16.53
C THR A 119 -0.67 -35.77 -16.89
N GLU A 120 0.48 -35.58 -16.30
CA GLU A 120 1.66 -36.44 -16.52
C GLU A 120 1.49 -37.82 -15.90
N GLU A 121 0.68 -37.94 -14.88
CA GLU A 121 0.35 -39.19 -14.22
C GLU A 121 -0.67 -39.98 -15.05
#